data_f4656010944c6ae9da05d12aace89361
#
_entry.id   f4656010944c6ae9da05d12aace89361
#
_cell.length_a   1.000
_cell.length_b   1.000
_cell.length_c   1.000
_cell.angle_alpha   90.00
_cell.angle_beta   90.00
_cell.angle_gamma   90.00
#
_symmetry.space_group_name_H-M   'P 1'
#
loop_
_entity.id
_entity.type
_entity.pdbx_description
1 polymer ?
#
loop_
_entity_poly.entity_id
_entity_poly.type
_entity_poly.pdbx_seq_one_letter_code
_entity_poly.pdbx_strand_id
1 'polypeptide(L)'
;MTDEQRKAELDKAIAGNGMVGQRLLSETDEVRVWTIDLAPGERVGYHKHVLNYFWTATRAGKSRSHYADGRVAEVEYKEGTTRHFTFGPGESMVHDLENIGDSRLSFTTVELKKGSANAPLPLALKPEN
;
A
#
# COMPACT_ATOMS: atom_id res chain seq x y z
N MET A 1 10.66 -11.22 -12.44
CA MET A 1 9.25 -11.06 -12.88
C MET A 1 9.24 -10.68 -14.36
N THR A 2 8.53 -11.42 -15.18
CA THR A 2 8.35 -11.10 -16.60
C THR A 2 7.33 -9.97 -16.78
N ASP A 3 7.31 -9.36 -17.96
CA ASP A 3 6.30 -8.33 -18.29
C ASP A 3 4.88 -8.91 -18.21
N GLU A 4 4.69 -10.17 -18.65
CA GLU A 4 3.41 -10.85 -18.55
C GLU A 4 2.98 -11.08 -17.10
N GLN A 5 3.90 -11.49 -16.24
CA GLN A 5 3.63 -11.68 -14.82
C GLN A 5 3.27 -10.35 -14.14
N ARG A 6 4.01 -9.29 -14.47
CA ARG A 6 3.74 -7.94 -13.96
C ARG A 6 2.36 -7.46 -14.39
N LYS A 7 2.01 -7.65 -15.68
CA LYS A 7 0.71 -7.26 -16.20
C LYS A 7 -0.44 -8.03 -15.51
N ALA A 8 -0.27 -9.33 -15.31
CA ALA A 8 -1.27 -10.16 -14.64
C ALA A 8 -1.49 -9.71 -13.18
N GLU A 9 -0.41 -9.41 -12.47
CA GLU A 9 -0.48 -8.89 -11.10
C GLU A 9 -1.19 -7.54 -11.06
N LEU A 10 -0.86 -6.65 -12.00
CA LEU A 10 -1.49 -5.33 -12.12
C LEU A 10 -2.99 -5.43 -12.42
N ASP A 11 -3.37 -6.27 -13.38
CA ASP A 11 -4.77 -6.48 -13.74
C ASP A 11 -5.59 -6.99 -12.55
N LYS A 12 -5.01 -7.90 -11.77
CA LYS A 12 -5.61 -8.43 -10.55
C LYS A 12 -5.80 -7.36 -9.48
N ALA A 13 -4.82 -6.48 -9.35
CA ALA A 13 -4.90 -5.35 -8.40
C ALA A 13 -6.00 -4.37 -8.82
N ILE A 14 -6.06 -4.01 -10.11
CA ILE A 14 -7.09 -3.13 -10.65
C ILE A 14 -8.49 -3.72 -10.40
N ALA A 15 -8.63 -5.03 -10.53
CA ALA A 15 -9.90 -5.72 -10.28
C ALA A 15 -10.34 -5.66 -8.81
N GLY A 16 -9.39 -5.54 -7.84
CA GLY A 16 -9.78 -5.35 -6.46
C GLY A 16 -8.87 -5.94 -5.39
N ASN A 17 -7.56 -5.95 -5.59
CA ASN A 17 -6.65 -6.37 -4.53
C ASN A 17 -6.51 -5.29 -3.46
N GLY A 18 -7.20 -5.45 -2.34
CA GLY A 18 -7.18 -4.52 -1.22
C GLY A 18 -6.06 -4.73 -0.20
N MET A 19 -5.12 -5.65 -0.45
CA MET A 19 -3.97 -5.88 0.44
C MET A 19 -2.94 -4.77 0.24
N VAL A 20 -3.11 -3.68 0.95
CA VAL A 20 -2.26 -2.49 0.83
C VAL A 20 -1.00 -2.55 1.70
N GLY A 21 -0.80 -3.63 2.42
CA GLY A 21 0.38 -3.90 3.23
C GLY A 21 0.71 -5.39 3.23
N GLN A 22 1.76 -5.76 3.95
CA GLN A 22 2.18 -7.17 4.03
C GLN A 22 1.36 -7.96 5.06
N ARG A 23 1.07 -7.33 6.19
CA ARG A 23 0.36 -7.96 7.31
C ARG A 23 -0.73 -7.04 7.80
N LEU A 24 -1.93 -7.59 7.94
CA LEU A 24 -3.06 -6.87 8.54
C LEU A 24 -3.00 -7.09 10.06
N LEU A 25 -2.53 -6.08 10.78
CA LEU A 25 -2.33 -6.19 12.24
C LEU A 25 -3.64 -6.12 12.99
N SER A 26 -4.57 -5.26 12.55
CA SER A 26 -5.80 -4.99 13.27
C SER A 26 -6.86 -4.47 12.32
N GLU A 27 -8.11 -4.82 12.58
CA GLU A 27 -9.25 -4.27 11.88
C GLU A 27 -10.40 -4.04 12.87
N THR A 28 -10.99 -2.84 12.82
CA THR A 28 -12.20 -2.47 13.57
C THR A 28 -13.24 -1.97 12.57
N ASP A 29 -14.38 -1.52 13.07
CA ASP A 29 -15.38 -0.85 12.23
C ASP A 29 -14.86 0.47 11.63
N GLU A 30 -13.80 1.02 12.21
CA GLU A 30 -13.29 2.35 11.83
C GLU A 30 -12.03 2.29 10.98
N VAL A 31 -11.13 1.31 11.24
CA VAL A 31 -9.80 1.31 10.64
C VAL A 31 -9.33 -0.09 10.25
N ARG A 32 -8.38 -0.13 9.31
CA ARG A 32 -7.49 -1.26 9.05
C ARG A 32 -6.07 -0.79 9.28
N VAL A 33 -5.31 -1.52 10.09
CA VAL A 33 -3.91 -1.21 10.41
C VAL A 33 -3.01 -2.27 9.79
N TRP A 34 -2.10 -1.81 8.94
CA TRP A 34 -1.16 -2.66 8.21
C TRP A 34 0.27 -2.35 8.62
N THR A 35 1.14 -3.34 8.51
CA THR A 35 2.58 -3.13 8.57
C THR A 35 3.23 -3.53 7.25
N ILE A 36 4.28 -2.81 6.91
CA ILE A 36 5.18 -3.10 5.79
C ILE A 36 6.60 -3.08 6.35
N ASP A 37 7.37 -4.13 6.09
CA ASP A 37 8.75 -4.24 6.52
C ASP A 37 9.52 -5.04 5.46
N LEU A 38 10.22 -4.32 4.58
CA LEU A 38 10.88 -4.86 3.41
C LEU A 38 12.39 -4.81 3.55
N ALA A 39 13.06 -5.95 3.34
CA ALA A 39 14.50 -5.98 3.13
C ALA A 39 14.84 -5.33 1.76
N PRO A 40 16.11 -4.91 1.55
CA PRO A 40 16.51 -4.38 0.25
C PRO A 40 16.15 -5.35 -0.90
N GLY A 41 15.53 -4.80 -1.95
CA GLY A 41 15.10 -5.57 -3.12
C GLY A 41 13.72 -6.22 -2.99
N GLU A 42 13.14 -6.29 -1.81
CA GLU A 42 11.79 -6.83 -1.63
C GLU A 42 10.73 -5.83 -2.03
N ARG A 43 9.53 -6.31 -2.37
CA ARG A 43 8.42 -5.44 -2.75
C ARG A 43 7.08 -5.93 -2.18
N VAL A 44 6.17 -4.97 -1.98
CA VAL A 44 4.74 -5.24 -1.87
C VAL A 44 4.17 -5.16 -3.28
N GLY A 45 3.47 -6.20 -3.72
CA GLY A 45 2.89 -6.26 -5.06
C GLY A 45 1.84 -5.19 -5.32
N TYR A 46 1.43 -5.06 -6.56
CA TYR A 46 0.37 -4.12 -6.92
C TYR A 46 -0.87 -4.35 -6.08
N HIS A 47 -1.42 -3.25 -5.57
CA HIS A 47 -2.63 -3.24 -4.74
C HIS A 47 -3.43 -1.98 -5.01
N LYS A 48 -4.70 -2.01 -4.61
CA LYS A 48 -5.66 -0.93 -4.89
C LYS A 48 -6.08 -0.25 -3.60
N HIS A 49 -5.84 1.05 -3.54
CA HIS A 49 -6.35 1.92 -2.48
C HIS A 49 -7.67 2.55 -2.91
N VAL A 50 -8.68 2.42 -2.08
CA VAL A 50 -10.00 3.08 -2.26
C VAL A 50 -10.42 3.84 -1.02
N LEU A 51 -9.84 3.51 0.14
CA LEU A 51 -10.12 4.17 1.41
C LEU A 51 -9.15 5.33 1.63
N ASN A 52 -9.63 6.37 2.29
CA ASN A 52 -8.73 7.39 2.83
C ASN A 52 -7.74 6.69 3.74
N TYR A 53 -6.48 7.08 3.70
CA TYR A 53 -5.46 6.43 4.50
C TYR A 53 -4.28 7.35 4.76
N PHE A 54 -3.47 7.00 5.73
CA PHE A 54 -2.15 7.58 5.92
C PHE A 54 -1.15 6.49 6.22
N TRP A 55 0.11 6.80 5.98
CA TRP A 55 1.21 5.95 6.44
C TRP A 55 2.26 6.81 7.13
N THR A 56 2.98 6.18 8.05
CA THR A 56 4.15 6.76 8.73
C THR A 56 5.34 5.84 8.48
N ALA A 57 6.43 6.40 7.97
CA ALA A 57 7.69 5.68 7.85
C ALA A 57 8.31 5.51 9.23
N THR A 58 8.55 4.27 9.64
CA THR A 58 9.13 3.96 10.94
C THR A 58 10.66 3.87 10.91
N ARG A 59 11.23 3.98 9.70
CA ARG A 59 12.69 4.02 9.45
C ARG A 59 12.97 4.94 8.26
N ALA A 60 14.17 5.48 8.21
CA ALA A 60 14.66 6.13 6.99
C ALA A 60 14.85 5.08 5.89
N GLY A 61 14.63 5.44 4.64
CA GLY A 61 14.79 4.50 3.53
C GLY A 61 14.43 5.11 2.19
N LYS A 62 14.37 4.25 1.18
CA LYS A 62 14.13 4.63 -0.21
C LYS A 62 13.22 3.64 -0.89
N SER A 63 12.23 4.13 -1.63
CA SER A 63 11.30 3.28 -2.38
C SER A 63 11.18 3.67 -3.84
N ARG A 64 10.70 2.71 -4.64
CA ARG A 64 10.18 2.93 -5.98
C ARG A 64 8.79 2.34 -6.06
N SER A 65 7.85 3.14 -6.57
CA SER A 65 6.48 2.67 -6.85
C SER A 65 6.18 2.78 -8.33
N HIS A 66 5.54 1.76 -8.86
CA HIS A 66 5.00 1.74 -10.22
C HIS A 66 3.48 1.90 -10.10
N TYR A 67 2.93 2.86 -10.83
CA TYR A 67 1.50 3.15 -10.82
C TYR A 67 0.81 2.54 -12.05
N ALA A 68 -0.49 2.26 -11.93
CA ALA A 68 -1.27 1.68 -13.02
C ALA A 68 -1.29 2.55 -14.28
N ASP A 69 -1.12 3.86 -14.15
CA ASP A 69 -1.07 4.81 -15.26
C ASP A 69 0.30 4.85 -15.97
N GLY A 70 1.25 4.02 -15.56
CA GLY A 70 2.61 3.96 -16.11
C GLY A 70 3.61 4.88 -15.43
N ARG A 71 3.17 5.73 -14.50
CA ARG A 71 4.06 6.62 -13.75
C ARG A 71 4.93 5.80 -12.80
N VAL A 72 6.17 6.25 -12.59
CA VAL A 72 7.11 5.66 -11.63
C VAL A 72 7.59 6.78 -10.71
N ALA A 73 7.57 6.53 -9.40
CA ALA A 73 8.01 7.50 -8.40
C ALA A 73 9.05 6.89 -7.46
N GLU A 74 10.14 7.62 -7.23
CA GLU A 74 11.14 7.25 -6.23
C GLU A 74 11.06 8.27 -5.10
N VAL A 75 11.06 7.77 -3.86
CA VAL A 75 10.88 8.60 -2.66
C VAL A 75 11.93 8.23 -1.61
N GLU A 76 12.54 9.24 -1.02
CA GLU A 76 13.37 9.11 0.18
C GLU A 76 12.54 9.45 1.41
N TYR A 77 12.68 8.66 2.45
CA TYR A 77 11.96 8.83 3.71
C TYR A 77 12.93 9.11 4.85
N LYS A 78 12.49 9.95 5.77
CA LYS A 78 13.06 10.05 7.12
C LYS A 78 12.16 9.30 8.08
N GLU A 79 12.70 8.80 9.18
CA GLU A 79 11.87 8.25 10.25
C GLU A 79 10.82 9.29 10.67
N GLY A 80 9.57 8.86 10.73
CA GLY A 80 8.44 9.73 11.09
C GLY A 80 7.78 10.46 9.92
N THR A 81 8.33 10.38 8.71
CA THR A 81 7.63 10.94 7.53
C THR A 81 6.24 10.34 7.44
N THR A 82 5.22 11.20 7.38
CA THR A 82 3.83 10.78 7.34
C THR A 82 3.12 11.49 6.21
N ARG A 83 2.33 10.76 5.42
CA ARG A 83 1.52 11.32 4.33
C ARG A 83 0.10 10.81 4.39
N HIS A 84 -0.84 11.68 4.04
CA HIS A 84 -2.26 11.42 4.03
C HIS A 84 -2.79 11.42 2.60
N PHE A 85 -3.75 10.52 2.33
CA PHE A 85 -4.37 10.36 1.01
C PHE A 85 -5.88 10.30 1.19
N THR A 86 -6.60 10.99 0.29
CA THR A 86 -8.06 10.98 0.27
C THR A 86 -8.54 10.65 -1.13
N PHE A 87 -9.69 9.98 -1.21
CA PHE A 87 -10.31 9.55 -2.47
C PHE A 87 -11.77 10.00 -2.48
N GLY A 88 -12.20 10.56 -3.60
CA GLY A 88 -13.61 10.84 -3.85
C GLY A 88 -14.35 9.56 -4.26
N PRO A 89 -15.69 9.66 -4.45
CA PRO A 89 -16.48 8.51 -4.87
C PRO A 89 -15.98 7.90 -6.18
N GLY A 90 -15.71 6.60 -6.19
CA GLY A 90 -15.22 5.87 -7.35
C GLY A 90 -13.75 6.09 -7.68
N GLU A 91 -13.05 6.96 -6.96
CA GLU A 91 -11.62 7.16 -7.17
C GLU A 91 -10.80 6.06 -6.50
N SER A 92 -9.64 5.77 -7.07
CA SER A 92 -8.73 4.76 -6.56
C SER A 92 -7.30 5.05 -6.99
N MET A 93 -6.36 4.37 -6.34
CA MET A 93 -4.95 4.40 -6.73
C MET A 93 -4.42 2.97 -6.71
N VAL A 94 -3.76 2.56 -7.79
CA VAL A 94 -3.13 1.23 -7.89
C VAL A 94 -1.64 1.42 -8.09
N HIS A 95 -0.86 0.82 -7.21
CA HIS A 95 0.59 0.86 -7.28
C HIS A 95 1.22 -0.33 -6.54
N ASP A 96 2.52 -0.49 -6.74
CA ASP A 96 3.36 -1.37 -5.94
C ASP A 96 4.30 -0.54 -5.06
N LEU A 97 5.12 -1.20 -4.26
CA LEU A 97 6.14 -0.55 -3.44
C LEU A 97 7.36 -1.46 -3.38
N GLU A 98 8.51 -0.96 -3.82
CA GLU A 98 9.77 -1.69 -3.82
C GLU A 98 10.79 -0.97 -2.96
N ASN A 99 11.52 -1.72 -2.12
CA ASN A 99 12.66 -1.18 -1.39
C ASN A 99 13.88 -1.14 -2.31
N ILE A 100 14.29 0.07 -2.70
CA ILE A 100 15.48 0.29 -3.55
C ILE A 100 16.67 0.84 -2.76
N GLY A 101 16.53 0.93 -1.44
CA GLY A 101 17.62 1.35 -0.56
C GLY A 101 18.51 0.18 -0.11
N ASP A 102 19.44 0.46 0.77
CA ASP A 102 20.40 -0.50 1.31
C ASP A 102 20.09 -0.93 2.75
N SER A 103 18.99 -0.45 3.30
CA SER A 103 18.49 -0.80 4.64
C SER A 103 17.01 -1.16 4.58
N ARG A 104 16.45 -1.68 5.68
CA ARG A 104 15.05 -2.07 5.71
C ARG A 104 14.14 -0.84 5.53
N LEU A 105 13.07 -1.04 4.76
CA LEU A 105 12.03 -0.03 4.52
C LEU A 105 10.79 -0.44 5.31
N SER A 106 10.29 0.44 6.19
CA SER A 106 9.27 0.06 7.15
C SER A 106 8.23 1.15 7.33
N PHE A 107 6.95 0.74 7.31
CA PHE A 107 5.80 1.64 7.47
C PHE A 107 4.74 1.03 8.36
N THR A 108 4.01 1.91 9.05
CA THR A 108 2.67 1.62 9.55
C THR A 108 1.68 2.35 8.65
N THR A 109 0.68 1.63 8.13
CA THR A 109 -0.36 2.18 7.25
C THR A 109 -1.71 1.99 7.92
N VAL A 110 -2.50 3.06 7.96
CA VAL A 110 -3.85 3.05 8.55
C VAL A 110 -4.86 3.48 7.49
N GLU A 111 -5.75 2.56 7.14
CA GLU A 111 -6.89 2.86 6.28
C GLU A 111 -8.09 3.24 7.14
N LEU A 112 -8.79 4.29 6.73
CA LEU A 112 -9.95 4.83 7.46
C LEU A 112 -11.23 4.34 6.80
N LYS A 113 -11.91 3.38 7.42
CA LYS A 113 -13.19 2.84 6.91
C LYS A 113 -14.33 3.85 7.08
N LYS A 114 -14.34 4.56 8.22
CA LYS A 114 -15.28 5.66 8.45
C LYS A 114 -14.76 6.95 7.82
N GLY A 115 -15.65 7.72 7.22
CA GLY A 115 -15.31 8.98 6.57
C GLY A 115 -14.77 8.83 5.15
N SER A 116 -14.53 7.62 4.67
CA SER A 116 -14.17 7.36 3.28
C SER A 116 -15.41 7.36 2.39
N ALA A 117 -15.26 7.87 1.16
CA ALA A 117 -16.36 7.91 0.18
C ALA A 117 -16.67 6.51 -0.40
N ASN A 118 -15.71 5.58 -0.34
CA ASN A 118 -15.83 4.27 -0.95
C ASN A 118 -15.90 3.17 0.12
N ALA A 119 -16.60 2.08 -0.20
CA ALA A 119 -16.63 0.91 0.65
C ALA A 119 -15.27 0.19 0.66
N PRO A 120 -14.87 -0.44 1.78
CA PRO A 120 -13.64 -1.22 1.83
C PRO A 120 -13.70 -2.40 0.87
N LEU A 121 -12.57 -2.69 0.23
CA LEU A 121 -12.44 -3.89 -0.60
C LEU A 121 -12.43 -5.14 0.29
N PRO A 122 -13.06 -6.24 -0.15
CA PRO A 122 -13.02 -7.48 0.61
C PRO A 122 -11.61 -8.04 0.67
N LEU A 123 -11.27 -8.65 1.81
CA LEU A 123 -9.96 -9.27 2.05
C LEU A 123 -10.13 -10.76 2.31
N ALA A 124 -9.21 -11.56 1.79
CA ALA A 124 -9.20 -13.01 2.00
C ALA A 124 -8.55 -13.43 3.33
N LEU A 125 -7.89 -12.49 4.01
CA LEU A 125 -7.17 -12.75 5.27
C LEU A 125 -7.89 -12.11 6.45
N LYS A 126 -7.56 -12.60 7.65
CA LYS A 126 -8.08 -12.05 8.91
C LYS A 126 -7.00 -11.22 9.60
N PRO A 127 -7.37 -10.21 10.40
CA PRO A 127 -6.40 -9.46 11.20
C PRO A 127 -5.72 -10.36 12.23
N GLU A 128 -4.46 -10.02 12.54
CA GLU A 128 -3.66 -10.78 13.52
C GLU A 128 -4.09 -10.49 14.97
N ASN A 129 -4.72 -9.34 15.19
CA ASN A 129 -5.22 -8.94 16.52
C ASN A 129 -6.70 -8.60 16.49
#